data_914b59c5b1ed44ba60d4ecb29f13fd5e
#
_entry.id   914b59c5b1ed44ba60d4ecb29f13fd5e
#
_cell.length_a   1.000
_cell.length_b   1.000
_cell.length_c   1.000
_cell.angle_alpha   90.00
_cell.angle_beta   90.00
_cell.angle_gamma   90.00
#
_symmetry.space_group_name_H-M   'P 1'
#
loop_
_entity.id
_entity.type
_entity.pdbx_description
1 polymer ?
#
loop_
_entity_poly.entity_id
_entity_poly.type
_entity_poly.pdbx_seq_one_letter_code
_entity_poly.pdbx_strand_id
1 'polypeptide(L)'
;LENLQDKLPPFSLIQAKEIIKNDLGQETYDSIINLSEPVAAASIAQVHKAQINDNGTIKDVAIKILRPNIKKIFNDEIDSIMLFAFLVESFVKKTKRLKLVEVVFLLKEITNLEMDLRFEAAAANEYAENTKNDAGFKVPEIYWNFTSENVMTLDWIDGISIREAEELKKRN
;
A
#
# COMPACT_ATOMS: atom_id res chain seq x y z
N LEU A 1 -4.17 0.90 21.84
CA LEU A 1 -4.34 1.17 20.41
C LEU A 1 -3.08 0.82 19.61
N GLU A 2 -1.87 0.96 20.17
CA GLU A 2 -0.61 0.61 19.51
C GLU A 2 -0.50 -0.88 19.10
N ASN A 3 -1.16 -1.78 19.83
CA ASN A 3 -1.17 -3.21 19.54
C ASN A 3 -2.16 -3.63 18.42
N LEU A 4 -2.96 -2.70 17.92
CA LEU A 4 -3.91 -2.92 16.82
C LEU A 4 -3.38 -2.41 15.47
N GLN A 5 -2.26 -1.70 15.47
CA GLN A 5 -1.60 -1.21 14.27
C GLN A 5 -0.39 -2.09 13.96
N ASP A 6 -0.34 -2.65 12.77
CA ASP A 6 0.86 -3.12 12.08
C ASP A 6 1.51 -4.44 12.52
N LYS A 7 0.76 -5.45 13.02
CA LYS A 7 1.37 -6.75 13.35
C LYS A 7 0.65 -7.98 12.80
N LEU A 8 0.14 -7.89 11.58
CA LEU A 8 -0.17 -9.12 10.87
C LEU A 8 1.16 -9.78 10.45
N PRO A 9 1.29 -11.11 10.60
CA PRO A 9 2.51 -11.80 10.17
C PRO A 9 2.77 -11.50 8.70
N PRO A 10 4.01 -11.19 8.33
CA PRO A 10 4.36 -10.96 6.93
C PRO A 10 4.15 -12.23 6.10
N PHE A 11 3.81 -12.08 4.83
CA PHE A 11 3.87 -13.19 3.89
C PHE A 11 5.33 -13.44 3.45
N SER A 12 5.61 -14.62 2.93
CA SER A 12 6.99 -15.05 2.65
C SER A 12 7.66 -14.22 1.55
N LEU A 13 8.99 -14.09 1.63
CA LEU A 13 9.79 -13.45 0.57
C LEU A 13 9.63 -14.16 -0.79
N ILE A 14 9.35 -15.46 -0.79
CA ILE A 14 9.09 -16.22 -2.02
C ILE A 14 7.82 -15.68 -2.69
N GLN A 15 6.73 -15.51 -1.94
CA GLN A 15 5.48 -14.96 -2.46
C GLN A 15 5.67 -13.49 -2.93
N ALA A 16 6.45 -12.70 -2.20
CA ALA A 16 6.79 -11.34 -2.61
C ALA A 16 7.47 -11.31 -3.99
N LYS A 17 8.48 -12.16 -4.18
CA LYS A 17 9.18 -12.29 -5.47
C LYS A 17 8.26 -12.73 -6.61
N GLU A 18 7.36 -13.67 -6.34
CA GLU A 18 6.37 -14.14 -7.32
C GLU A 18 5.41 -13.01 -7.74
N ILE A 19 4.91 -12.22 -6.78
CA ILE A 19 4.04 -11.09 -7.09
C ILE A 19 4.76 -10.06 -7.93
N ILE A 20 5.97 -9.66 -7.54
CA ILE A 20 6.78 -8.70 -8.31
C ILE A 20 7.00 -9.19 -9.73
N LYS A 21 7.42 -10.46 -9.88
CA LYS A 21 7.69 -11.06 -11.19
C LYS A 21 6.44 -11.14 -12.07
N ASN A 22 5.30 -11.51 -11.51
CA ASN A 22 4.04 -11.62 -12.23
C ASN A 22 3.51 -10.25 -12.66
N ASP A 23 3.66 -9.24 -11.84
CA ASP A 23 3.13 -7.89 -12.07
C ASP A 23 4.03 -7.04 -12.98
N LEU A 24 5.35 -7.09 -12.75
CA LEU A 24 6.31 -6.24 -13.47
C LEU A 24 6.97 -6.95 -14.65
N GLY A 25 6.84 -8.28 -14.75
CA GLY A 25 7.53 -9.10 -15.74
C GLY A 25 8.96 -9.47 -15.34
N GLN A 26 9.52 -10.47 -16.06
CA GLN A 26 10.82 -11.03 -15.73
C GLN A 26 11.97 -10.02 -15.89
N GLU A 27 11.97 -9.23 -16.96
CA GLU A 27 13.03 -8.26 -17.25
C GLU A 27 13.16 -7.19 -16.15
N THR A 28 12.02 -6.62 -15.73
CA THR A 28 12.00 -5.63 -14.64
C THR A 28 12.39 -6.27 -13.31
N TYR A 29 11.91 -7.50 -13.05
CA TYR A 29 12.28 -8.24 -11.84
C TYR A 29 13.79 -8.49 -11.77
N ASP A 30 14.45 -8.84 -12.88
CA ASP A 30 15.89 -9.10 -12.93
C ASP A 30 16.73 -7.82 -12.67
N SER A 31 16.12 -6.64 -12.82
CA SER A 31 16.72 -5.36 -12.46
C SER A 31 16.60 -5.01 -10.97
N ILE A 32 15.87 -5.83 -10.19
CA ILE A 32 15.76 -5.68 -8.74
C ILE A 32 16.85 -6.49 -8.04
N ILE A 33 17.63 -5.82 -7.21
CA ILE A 33 18.82 -6.37 -6.54
C ILE A 33 18.58 -6.35 -5.03
N ASN A 34 19.05 -7.38 -4.33
CA ASN A 34 19.08 -7.42 -2.86
C ASN A 34 17.72 -7.15 -2.18
N LEU A 35 16.63 -7.75 -2.70
CA LEU A 35 15.32 -7.67 -2.03
C LEU A 35 15.40 -8.27 -0.62
N SER A 36 15.19 -7.44 0.40
CA SER A 36 15.28 -7.82 1.82
C SER A 36 14.08 -8.65 2.28
N GLU A 37 14.16 -9.23 3.47
CA GLU A 37 12.97 -9.58 4.25
C GLU A 37 12.12 -8.31 4.49
N PRO A 38 10.82 -8.45 4.78
CA PRO A 38 9.95 -7.30 4.98
C PRO A 38 10.41 -6.44 6.17
N VAL A 39 10.58 -5.14 5.92
CA VAL A 39 10.96 -4.16 6.95
C VAL A 39 9.73 -3.60 7.68
N ALA A 40 8.56 -3.69 7.05
CA ALA A 40 7.26 -3.35 7.64
C ALA A 40 6.16 -4.22 7.03
N ALA A 41 5.14 -4.53 7.84
CA ALA A 41 3.97 -5.28 7.41
C ALA A 41 2.70 -4.64 7.97
N ALA A 42 1.81 -4.22 7.07
CA ALA A 42 0.51 -3.64 7.39
C ALA A 42 -0.64 -4.61 7.07
N SER A 43 -1.87 -4.19 7.26
CA SER A 43 -3.07 -5.01 7.05
C SER A 43 -3.19 -5.53 5.61
N ILE A 44 -2.96 -4.68 4.62
CA ILE A 44 -3.15 -5.01 3.19
C ILE A 44 -1.86 -5.16 2.39
N ALA A 45 -0.70 -4.74 2.94
CA ALA A 45 0.57 -4.71 2.23
C ALA A 45 1.77 -4.94 3.15
N GLN A 46 2.93 -5.22 2.58
CA GLN A 46 4.21 -5.17 3.27
C GLN A 46 5.24 -4.40 2.44
N VAL A 47 6.30 -3.94 3.10
CA VAL A 47 7.38 -3.15 2.49
C VAL A 47 8.70 -3.88 2.64
N HIS A 48 9.47 -3.92 1.57
CA HIS A 48 10.81 -4.46 1.50
C HIS A 48 11.80 -3.37 1.11
N LYS A 49 13.00 -3.42 1.66
CA LYS A 49 14.14 -2.65 1.14
C LYS A 49 14.75 -3.43 -0.01
N ALA A 50 15.12 -2.73 -1.07
CA ALA A 50 15.81 -3.30 -2.22
C ALA A 50 16.73 -2.28 -2.88
N GLN A 51 17.44 -2.73 -3.92
CA GLN A 51 18.11 -1.87 -4.88
C GLN A 51 17.52 -2.13 -6.26
N ILE A 52 17.43 -1.12 -7.09
CA ILE A 52 17.06 -1.26 -8.49
C ILE A 52 18.18 -0.74 -9.39
N ASN A 53 18.34 -1.36 -10.56
CA ASN A 53 19.14 -0.81 -11.63
C ASN A 53 18.23 0.00 -12.55
N ASP A 54 18.21 1.31 -12.35
CA ASP A 54 17.46 2.25 -13.16
C ASP A 54 18.40 2.87 -14.20
N ASN A 55 18.32 2.36 -15.44
CA ASN A 55 19.14 2.83 -16.59
C ASN A 55 20.65 2.87 -16.29
N GLY A 56 21.17 1.85 -15.60
CA GLY A 56 22.59 1.75 -15.24
C GLY A 56 22.98 2.42 -13.94
N THR A 57 22.03 3.07 -13.25
CA THR A 57 22.24 3.66 -11.93
C THR A 57 21.62 2.78 -10.85
N ILE A 58 22.37 2.40 -9.83
CA ILE A 58 21.86 1.65 -8.70
C ILE A 58 21.27 2.62 -7.68
N LYS A 59 20.00 2.39 -7.31
CA LYS A 59 19.27 3.20 -6.34
C LYS A 59 18.71 2.34 -5.22
N ASP A 60 18.79 2.82 -3.98
CA ASP A 60 18.12 2.20 -2.85
C ASP A 60 16.64 2.58 -2.85
N VAL A 61 15.76 1.57 -2.74
CA VAL A 61 14.32 1.74 -2.84
C VAL A 61 13.56 1.00 -1.75
N ALA A 62 12.34 1.47 -1.48
CA ALA A 62 11.30 0.75 -0.79
C ALA A 62 10.33 0.15 -1.82
N ILE A 63 10.07 -1.15 -1.71
CA ILE A 63 9.09 -1.85 -2.55
C ILE A 63 7.91 -2.25 -1.66
N LYS A 64 6.76 -1.59 -1.87
CA LYS A 64 5.50 -1.91 -1.22
C LYS A 64 4.74 -2.91 -2.08
N ILE A 65 4.28 -4.00 -1.47
CA ILE A 65 3.63 -5.12 -2.17
C ILE A 65 2.33 -5.46 -1.46
N LEU A 66 1.22 -5.50 -2.19
CA LEU A 66 -0.06 -5.96 -1.66
C LEU A 66 -0.01 -7.43 -1.27
N ARG A 67 -0.73 -7.79 -0.22
CA ARG A 67 -0.86 -9.19 0.20
C ARG A 67 -1.47 -10.05 -0.90
N PRO A 68 -1.01 -11.30 -1.07
CA PRO A 68 -1.58 -12.20 -2.06
C PRO A 68 -3.08 -12.41 -1.79
N ASN A 69 -3.88 -12.38 -2.85
CA ASN A 69 -5.34 -12.57 -2.82
C ASN A 69 -6.13 -11.55 -1.98
N ILE A 70 -5.52 -10.44 -1.53
CA ILE A 70 -6.19 -9.47 -0.65
C ILE A 70 -7.48 -8.93 -1.28
N LYS A 71 -7.48 -8.64 -2.58
CA LYS A 71 -8.66 -8.16 -3.31
C LYS A 71 -9.81 -9.17 -3.30
N LYS A 72 -9.50 -10.45 -3.48
CA LYS A 72 -10.51 -11.51 -3.44
C LYS A 72 -11.11 -11.62 -2.05
N ILE A 73 -10.28 -11.65 -1.01
CA ILE A 73 -10.72 -11.72 0.40
C ILE A 73 -11.66 -10.56 0.71
N PHE A 74 -11.26 -9.33 0.37
CA PHE A 74 -12.09 -8.14 0.58
C PHE A 74 -13.42 -8.19 -0.17
N ASN A 75 -13.40 -8.60 -1.44
CA ASN A 75 -14.64 -8.71 -2.22
C ASN A 75 -15.60 -9.73 -1.62
N ASP A 76 -15.11 -10.90 -1.21
CA ASP A 76 -15.92 -11.96 -0.59
C ASP A 76 -16.54 -11.47 0.75
N GLU A 77 -15.76 -10.73 1.56
CA GLU A 77 -16.23 -10.14 2.81
C GLU A 77 -17.25 -9.03 2.58
N ILE A 78 -17.01 -8.11 1.64
CA ILE A 78 -17.93 -7.02 1.31
C ILE A 78 -19.24 -7.57 0.72
N ASP A 79 -19.20 -8.59 -0.13
CA ASP A 79 -20.40 -9.21 -0.67
C ASP A 79 -21.26 -9.86 0.44
N SER A 80 -20.63 -10.41 1.48
CA SER A 80 -21.30 -10.90 2.68
C SER A 80 -21.96 -9.77 3.48
N ILE A 81 -21.26 -8.65 3.67
CA ILE A 81 -21.81 -7.46 4.34
C ILE A 81 -22.94 -6.84 3.51
N MET A 82 -22.82 -6.84 2.18
CA MET A 82 -23.85 -6.35 1.27
C MET A 82 -25.14 -7.15 1.40
N LEU A 83 -25.04 -8.47 1.44
CA LEU A 83 -26.20 -9.34 1.68
C LEU A 83 -26.87 -9.03 3.02
N PHE A 84 -26.08 -8.87 4.08
CA PHE A 84 -26.59 -8.49 5.40
C PHE A 84 -27.28 -7.11 5.38
N ALA A 85 -26.67 -6.11 4.76
CA ALA A 85 -27.24 -4.77 4.60
C ALA A 85 -28.60 -4.82 3.87
N PHE A 86 -28.69 -5.59 2.79
CA PHE A 86 -29.92 -5.80 2.05
C PHE A 86 -31.03 -6.45 2.90
N LEU A 87 -30.69 -7.49 3.67
CA LEU A 87 -31.65 -8.14 4.56
C LEU A 87 -32.16 -7.17 5.65
N VAL A 88 -31.26 -6.43 6.28
CA VAL A 88 -31.62 -5.44 7.32
C VAL A 88 -32.54 -4.35 6.76
N GLU A 89 -32.24 -3.79 5.59
CA GLU A 89 -33.10 -2.78 4.96
C GLU A 89 -34.45 -3.32 4.53
N SER A 90 -34.51 -4.59 4.11
CA SER A 90 -35.73 -5.24 3.68
C SER A 90 -36.70 -5.50 4.84
N PHE A 91 -36.19 -5.93 5.99
CA PHE A 91 -37.01 -6.37 7.10
C PHE A 91 -37.18 -5.32 8.20
N VAL A 92 -36.26 -4.37 8.36
CA VAL A 92 -36.28 -3.36 9.42
C VAL A 92 -36.61 -1.98 8.86
N LYS A 93 -37.88 -1.61 8.87
CA LYS A 93 -38.37 -0.32 8.31
C LYS A 93 -37.61 0.92 8.83
N LYS A 94 -37.17 0.91 10.10
CA LYS A 94 -36.46 2.04 10.73
C LYS A 94 -35.04 2.26 10.14
N THR A 95 -34.42 1.24 9.56
CA THR A 95 -33.07 1.32 9.00
C THR A 95 -33.02 1.83 7.57
N LYS A 96 -34.14 1.87 6.84
CA LYS A 96 -34.19 2.34 5.45
C LYS A 96 -33.61 3.74 5.24
N ARG A 97 -33.74 4.63 6.24
CA ARG A 97 -33.15 5.98 6.18
C ARG A 97 -31.59 5.96 6.21
N LEU A 98 -31.01 4.88 6.73
CA LEU A 98 -29.55 4.75 6.86
C LEU A 98 -28.89 4.34 5.53
N LYS A 99 -29.67 3.85 4.58
CA LYS A 99 -29.19 3.46 3.25
C LYS A 99 -27.97 2.54 3.32
N LEU A 100 -28.05 1.48 4.11
CA LEU A 100 -26.93 0.58 4.41
C LEU A 100 -26.34 -0.04 3.14
N VAL A 101 -27.16 -0.38 2.17
CA VAL A 101 -26.73 -0.90 0.86
C VAL A 101 -25.86 0.13 0.13
N GLU A 102 -26.27 1.41 0.11
CA GLU A 102 -25.48 2.48 -0.51
C GLU A 102 -24.16 2.69 0.23
N VAL A 103 -24.15 2.62 1.56
CA VAL A 103 -22.95 2.74 2.40
C VAL A 103 -21.97 1.60 2.11
N VAL A 104 -22.44 0.35 2.03
CA VAL A 104 -21.57 -0.80 1.70
C VAL A 104 -21.06 -0.72 0.27
N PHE A 105 -21.87 -0.25 -0.66
CA PHE A 105 -21.44 -0.01 -2.03
C PHE A 105 -20.30 1.04 -2.09
N LEU A 106 -20.46 2.16 -1.39
CA LEU A 106 -19.41 3.17 -1.30
C LEU A 106 -18.12 2.62 -0.66
N LEU A 107 -18.27 1.78 0.39
CA LEU A 107 -17.11 1.11 1.01
C LEU A 107 -16.39 0.22 -0.01
N LYS A 108 -17.14 -0.54 -0.84
CA LYS A 108 -16.56 -1.37 -1.90
C LYS A 108 -15.75 -0.55 -2.90
N GLU A 109 -16.29 0.60 -3.34
CA GLU A 109 -15.60 1.51 -4.27
C GLU A 109 -14.30 2.05 -3.66
N ILE A 110 -14.36 2.57 -2.43
CA ILE A 110 -13.18 3.09 -1.73
C ILE A 110 -12.12 1.99 -1.55
N THR A 111 -12.52 0.82 -1.11
CA THR A 111 -11.60 -0.29 -0.88
C THR A 111 -10.92 -0.77 -2.18
N ASN A 112 -11.65 -0.76 -3.30
CA ASN A 112 -11.06 -1.10 -4.60
C ASN A 112 -9.97 -0.08 -5.02
N LEU A 113 -10.17 1.21 -4.73
CA LEU A 113 -9.15 2.24 -4.98
C LEU A 113 -7.91 2.05 -4.08
N GLU A 114 -8.10 1.74 -2.81
CA GLU A 114 -7.01 1.47 -1.85
C GLU A 114 -6.17 0.24 -2.22
N MET A 115 -6.76 -0.71 -2.95
CA MET A 115 -6.09 -1.93 -3.41
C MET A 115 -5.48 -1.81 -4.81
N ASP A 116 -5.27 -0.60 -5.32
CA ASP A 116 -4.49 -0.32 -6.52
C ASP A 116 -3.40 0.70 -6.19
N LEU A 117 -2.17 0.21 -5.98
CA LEU A 117 -1.05 1.04 -5.57
C LEU A 117 -0.66 2.13 -6.58
N ARG A 118 -1.15 2.07 -7.82
CA ARG A 118 -0.93 3.13 -8.81
C ARG A 118 -1.63 4.44 -8.40
N PHE A 119 -2.76 4.37 -7.70
CA PHE A 119 -3.43 5.57 -7.18
C PHE A 119 -2.62 6.22 -6.04
N GLU A 120 -2.05 5.41 -5.14
CA GLU A 120 -1.16 5.90 -4.08
C GLU A 120 0.11 6.53 -4.70
N ALA A 121 0.70 5.87 -5.70
CA ALA A 121 1.85 6.41 -6.42
C ALA A 121 1.55 7.73 -7.14
N ALA A 122 0.37 7.83 -7.79
CA ALA A 122 -0.06 9.05 -8.46
C ALA A 122 -0.30 10.20 -7.47
N ALA A 123 -0.94 9.91 -6.34
CA ALA A 123 -1.15 10.89 -5.27
C ALA A 123 0.19 11.39 -4.68
N ALA A 124 1.16 10.48 -4.46
CA ALA A 124 2.50 10.86 -4.00
C ALA A 124 3.21 11.76 -5.02
N ASN A 125 3.12 11.45 -6.30
CA ASN A 125 3.70 12.27 -7.36
C ASN A 125 3.06 13.65 -7.45
N GLU A 126 1.72 13.74 -7.35
CA GLU A 126 1.00 15.02 -7.31
C GLU A 126 1.41 15.84 -6.07
N TYR A 127 1.58 15.18 -4.92
CA TYR A 127 2.02 15.83 -3.70
C TYR A 127 3.45 16.36 -3.83
N ALA A 128 4.35 15.60 -4.48
CA ALA A 128 5.71 16.05 -4.78
C ALA A 128 5.72 17.32 -5.65
N GLU A 129 4.89 17.37 -6.69
CA GLU A 129 4.78 18.57 -7.54
C GLU A 129 4.22 19.78 -6.78
N ASN A 130 3.21 19.57 -5.94
CA ASN A 130 2.59 20.65 -5.17
C ASN A 130 3.53 21.23 -4.09
N THR A 131 4.44 20.41 -3.54
CA THR A 131 5.36 20.79 -2.45
C THR A 131 6.80 21.04 -2.89
N LYS A 132 7.08 21.04 -4.19
CA LYS A 132 8.46 21.17 -4.72
C LYS A 132 9.20 22.43 -4.31
N ASN A 133 8.46 23.49 -3.94
CA ASN A 133 9.03 24.76 -3.47
C ASN A 133 9.05 24.88 -1.94
N ASP A 134 8.56 23.88 -1.22
CA ASP A 134 8.49 23.92 0.25
C ASP A 134 9.83 23.49 0.85
N ALA A 135 10.53 24.44 1.45
CA ALA A 135 11.81 24.17 2.08
C ALA A 135 11.65 23.19 3.26
N GLY A 136 12.51 22.16 3.28
CA GLY A 136 12.50 21.17 4.35
C GLY A 136 11.47 20.04 4.21
N PHE A 137 10.76 19.99 3.09
CA PHE A 137 9.82 18.92 2.76
C PHE A 137 10.30 18.12 1.53
N LYS A 138 10.31 16.80 1.61
CA LYS A 138 10.68 15.92 0.51
C LYS A 138 9.70 14.75 0.42
N VAL A 139 9.11 14.55 -0.76
CA VAL A 139 8.35 13.35 -1.10
C VAL A 139 9.30 12.37 -1.79
N PRO A 140 9.30 11.07 -1.42
CA PRO A 140 10.06 10.05 -2.14
C PRO A 140 9.68 9.98 -3.63
N GLU A 141 10.66 9.84 -4.50
CA GLU A 141 10.43 9.67 -5.94
C GLU A 141 9.78 8.31 -6.22
N ILE A 142 8.80 8.27 -7.13
CA ILE A 142 8.14 7.04 -7.58
C ILE A 142 8.80 6.50 -8.85
N TYR A 143 9.19 5.23 -8.84
CA TYR A 143 9.75 4.52 -9.98
C TYR A 143 8.65 3.82 -10.77
N TRP A 144 8.07 4.51 -11.75
CA TRP A 144 6.91 4.04 -12.51
C TRP A 144 7.16 2.75 -13.28
N ASN A 145 8.37 2.53 -13.81
CA ASN A 145 8.76 1.28 -14.47
C ASN A 145 8.78 0.08 -13.51
N PHE A 146 8.82 0.34 -12.21
CA PHE A 146 8.80 -0.66 -11.14
C PHE A 146 7.51 -0.57 -10.30
N THR A 147 6.45 0.02 -10.86
CA THR A 147 5.17 0.22 -10.17
C THR A 147 4.02 -0.35 -11.01
N SER A 148 3.16 -1.11 -10.37
CA SER A 148 1.97 -1.77 -10.92
C SER A 148 0.80 -1.66 -9.97
N GLU A 149 -0.29 -2.37 -10.26
CA GLU A 149 -1.45 -2.45 -9.37
C GLU A 149 -1.12 -3.03 -7.99
N ASN A 150 -0.27 -4.06 -7.91
CA ASN A 150 0.05 -4.74 -6.65
C ASN A 150 1.45 -4.40 -6.10
N VAL A 151 2.25 -3.64 -6.84
CA VAL A 151 3.64 -3.28 -6.47
C VAL A 151 3.86 -1.79 -6.66
N MET A 152 4.39 -1.10 -5.66
CA MET A 152 4.81 0.30 -5.75
C MET A 152 6.24 0.44 -5.29
N THR A 153 7.08 1.08 -6.10
CA THR A 153 8.50 1.30 -5.81
C THR A 153 8.78 2.78 -5.70
N LEU A 154 9.43 3.16 -4.60
CA LEU A 154 9.76 4.55 -4.28
C LEU A 154 11.15 4.64 -3.63
N ASP A 155 11.72 5.85 -3.61
CA ASP A 155 12.99 6.11 -2.92
C ASP A 155 13.00 5.54 -1.51
N TRP A 156 14.12 4.90 -1.14
CA TRP A 156 14.38 4.60 0.27
C TRP A 156 14.81 5.87 0.98
N ILE A 157 14.10 6.25 2.04
CA ILE A 157 14.44 7.40 2.87
C ILE A 157 14.94 6.90 4.23
N ASP A 158 16.19 7.20 4.55
CA ASP A 158 16.74 7.01 5.90
C ASP A 158 16.28 8.17 6.78
N GLY A 159 15.37 7.91 7.68
CA GLY A 159 14.78 8.91 8.56
C GLY A 159 14.48 8.34 9.93
N ILE A 160 14.31 9.24 10.90
CA ILE A 160 13.82 8.90 12.24
C ILE A 160 12.30 9.00 12.20
N SER A 161 11.62 7.94 12.63
CA SER A 161 10.16 7.96 12.71
C SER A 161 9.69 9.08 13.63
N ILE A 162 8.61 9.78 13.23
CA ILE A 162 7.96 10.78 14.09
C ILE A 162 7.51 10.21 15.44
N ARG A 163 7.37 8.89 15.54
CA ARG A 163 7.04 8.15 16.78
C ARG A 163 8.24 8.06 17.73
N GLU A 164 9.46 8.24 17.23
CA GLU A 164 10.72 8.16 18.01
C GLU A 164 11.11 9.54 18.56
N ALA A 165 10.20 10.13 19.35
CA ALA A 165 10.30 11.50 19.86
C ALA A 165 11.62 11.77 20.63
N GLU A 166 12.16 10.77 21.34
CA GLU A 166 13.41 10.90 22.09
C GLU A 166 14.64 10.99 21.17
N GLU A 167 14.62 10.29 20.03
CA GLU A 167 15.70 10.40 19.04
C GLU A 167 15.63 11.71 18.26
N LEU A 168 14.41 12.15 17.93
CA LEU A 168 14.19 13.45 17.28
C LEU A 168 14.69 14.61 18.16
N LYS A 169 14.47 14.56 19.48
CA LYS A 169 14.94 15.58 20.41
C LYS A 169 16.47 15.64 20.53
N LYS A 170 17.18 14.53 20.27
CA LYS A 170 18.65 14.49 20.35
C LYS A 170 19.34 15.10 19.12
N ARG A 171 18.62 15.25 18.01
CA ARG A 171 19.15 15.80 16.75
C ARG A 171 18.80 17.27 16.50
N ASN A 172 17.96 17.87 17.35
CA ASN A 172 17.74 19.31 17.44
C ASN A 172 18.59 19.88 18.57
#